data_592f6bae84a0ebf107c11e1a369e1d62
#
_entry.id   592f6bae84a0ebf107c11e1a369e1d62
#
_cell.length_a   1.000
_cell.length_b   1.000
_cell.length_c   1.000
_cell.angle_alpha   90.00
_cell.angle_beta   90.00
_cell.angle_gamma   90.00
#
_symmetry.space_group_name_H-M   'P 1'
#
loop_
_entity.id
_entity.type
_entity.pdbx_description
1 polymer ?
#
loop_
_entity_poly.entity_id
_entity_poly.type
_entity_poly.pdbx_seq_one_letter_code
_entity_poly.pdbx_strand_id
1 'polypeptide(L)'
;MPDKILLIVIDQFRADCLNGALADAAPLSNLNALMNDATCFERHYTVTTPCGPSRASLLTGLYAMNHRSVRNGSPLASHHRTIGTHLRSAGYEPMLFGYTDTSLDPTGKHPNDPDLKNYEGLAPGFDEIVRLRFENPASWIGYLKSKGYQLPENYWELYKAQLCMSTATALDPQGSPVRSPALYSREDSDTAYLTRRTIEELSARESQPWFSLVTYLRPHPPLVAPAPYNTLFAPESIPVAHQPLTIEQLKGLHPFYQAYFSEPSNKGLYIGFDGNQVALHEQHLAELRAVYLGLAREVDDRIGQLLDYLRESGQYDDTLIVVTADHGEMLGDNHQWGKNCPSDAAWHIPLIIRDPKKPASFGQRVTAFTESVDIAPTVAEWVCTPEKGSYDGISLLPWLSDKRPDIWRDYVFCEAELGEPDEPTRFQRQWNLPAEKCNYAMLLNDRWRYVHFNGEIAPMLEKLADNESLGRDSADVGEMYRMAATMLNHRMRFC
;
A
#
# COMPACT_ATOMS: atom_id res chain seq x y z
N MET A 1 -13.00 -15.00 26.25
CA MET A 1 -13.87 -14.20 25.34
C MET A 1 -13.53 -14.59 23.91
N PRO A 2 -14.41 -14.45 22.95
CA PRO A 2 -14.09 -14.83 21.58
C PRO A 2 -12.98 -13.94 21.01
N ASP A 3 -12.00 -14.55 20.37
CA ASP A 3 -10.89 -13.84 19.74
C ASP A 3 -11.41 -13.04 18.53
N LYS A 4 -11.08 -11.75 18.46
CA LYS A 4 -11.47 -10.84 17.38
C LYS A 4 -10.23 -10.32 16.68
N ILE A 5 -10.31 -10.12 15.37
CA ILE A 5 -9.17 -9.65 14.58
C ILE A 5 -9.63 -8.57 13.61
N LEU A 6 -9.01 -7.41 13.69
CA LEU A 6 -9.17 -6.30 12.76
C LEU A 6 -7.86 -6.10 12.01
N LEU A 7 -7.85 -6.42 10.72
CA LEU A 7 -6.75 -6.12 9.81
C LEU A 7 -7.14 -4.95 8.90
N ILE A 8 -6.42 -3.85 9.01
CA ILE A 8 -6.61 -2.65 8.19
C ILE A 8 -5.45 -2.54 7.22
N VAL A 9 -5.77 -2.44 5.93
CA VAL A 9 -4.80 -2.17 4.85
C VAL A 9 -5.15 -0.85 4.20
N ILE A 10 -4.20 0.10 4.21
CA ILE A 10 -4.36 1.44 3.64
C ILE A 10 -3.63 1.46 2.30
N ASP A 11 -4.35 1.67 1.19
CA ASP A 11 -3.75 1.63 -0.14
C ASP A 11 -2.80 2.82 -0.36
N GLN A 12 -1.59 2.49 -0.81
CA GLN A 12 -0.59 3.48 -1.24
C GLN A 12 -0.16 4.45 -0.15
N PHE A 13 0.00 3.93 1.10
CA PHE A 13 0.30 4.75 2.26
C PHE A 13 1.77 4.62 2.71
N ARG A 14 2.48 5.75 2.71
CA ARG A 14 3.90 5.84 3.07
C ARG A 14 4.13 5.70 4.57
N ALA A 15 5.21 4.99 4.96
CA ALA A 15 5.60 4.87 6.37
C ALA A 15 6.01 6.20 7.01
N ASP A 16 6.61 7.12 6.25
CA ASP A 16 7.05 8.43 6.76
C ASP A 16 5.89 9.41 7.03
N CYS A 17 4.65 9.04 6.71
CA CYS A 17 3.45 9.71 7.24
C CYS A 17 3.24 9.45 8.74
N LEU A 18 3.92 8.46 9.32
CA LEU A 18 3.87 8.15 10.76
C LEU A 18 5.20 8.40 11.49
N ASN A 19 6.32 8.36 10.78
CA ASN A 19 7.67 8.46 11.35
C ASN A 19 8.59 9.28 10.45
N GLY A 20 8.43 10.60 10.36
CA GLY A 20 9.30 11.41 9.53
C GLY A 20 8.77 12.81 9.27
N ALA A 21 9.39 13.51 8.36
CA ALA A 21 9.06 14.91 8.08
C ALA A 21 7.60 15.12 7.62
N LEU A 22 6.99 14.15 6.95
CA LEU A 22 5.57 14.21 6.59
C LEU A 22 4.68 14.06 7.83
N ALA A 23 5.06 13.21 8.79
CA ALA A 23 4.34 13.03 10.06
C ALA A 23 4.33 14.32 10.90
N ASP A 24 5.47 15.03 10.93
CA ASP A 24 5.58 16.31 11.65
C ASP A 24 4.71 17.40 11.01
N ALA A 25 4.64 17.45 9.69
CA ALA A 25 3.86 18.43 8.94
C ALA A 25 2.35 18.14 8.92
N ALA A 26 1.98 16.87 8.96
CA ALA A 26 0.58 16.40 8.85
C ALA A 26 0.30 15.29 9.86
N PRO A 27 0.21 15.60 11.17
CA PRO A 27 0.06 14.59 12.22
C PRO A 27 -1.25 13.82 12.09
N LEU A 28 -1.17 12.49 12.18
CA LEU A 28 -2.26 11.53 12.14
C LEU A 28 -2.58 11.08 13.58
N SER A 29 -3.46 11.82 14.23
CA SER A 29 -3.63 11.75 15.70
C SER A 29 -4.16 10.41 16.20
N ASN A 30 -5.02 9.74 15.43
CA ASN A 30 -5.62 8.47 15.84
C ASN A 30 -4.64 7.30 15.68
N LEU A 31 -3.90 7.27 14.57
CA LEU A 31 -2.83 6.29 14.38
C LEU A 31 -1.69 6.51 15.38
N ASN A 32 -1.33 7.76 15.66
CA ASN A 32 -0.34 8.09 16.69
C ASN A 32 -0.79 7.64 18.09
N ALA A 33 -2.08 7.78 18.41
CA ALA A 33 -2.63 7.27 19.66
C ALA A 33 -2.59 5.73 19.71
N LEU A 34 -2.95 5.05 18.61
CA LEU A 34 -2.84 3.60 18.52
C LEU A 34 -1.39 3.13 18.66
N MET A 35 -0.43 3.83 18.08
CA MET A 35 1.00 3.53 18.17
C MET A 35 1.53 3.53 19.61
N ASN A 36 0.92 4.32 20.51
CA ASN A 36 1.27 4.32 21.93
C ASN A 36 0.66 3.13 22.69
N ASP A 37 -0.38 2.51 22.15
CA ASP A 37 -1.10 1.37 22.70
C ASP A 37 -0.88 0.08 21.89
N ALA A 38 0.25 0.02 21.15
CA ALA A 38 0.60 -1.07 20.25
C ALA A 38 2.11 -1.23 20.10
N THR A 39 2.55 -2.29 19.45
CA THR A 39 3.93 -2.44 18.96
C THR A 39 4.02 -1.90 17.54
N CYS A 40 4.99 -1.02 17.28
CA CYS A 40 5.26 -0.44 15.97
C CYS A 40 6.54 -1.02 15.37
N PHE A 41 6.46 -1.45 14.13
CA PHE A 41 7.60 -1.98 13.37
C PHE A 41 8.10 -0.89 12.43
N GLU A 42 9.22 -0.27 12.81
CA GLU A 42 9.72 0.93 12.13
C GLU A 42 10.37 0.66 10.78
N ARG A 43 10.67 -0.61 10.48
CA ARG A 43 11.33 -1.04 9.24
C ARG A 43 10.56 -2.20 8.61
N HIS A 44 9.30 -1.92 8.28
CA HIS A 44 8.41 -2.88 7.63
C HIS A 44 8.30 -2.57 6.14
N TYR A 45 8.47 -3.57 5.30
CA TYR A 45 8.52 -3.40 3.85
C TYR A 45 7.51 -4.29 3.14
N THR A 46 6.87 -3.75 2.10
CA THR A 46 6.20 -4.61 1.12
C THR A 46 7.24 -5.38 0.32
N VAL A 47 6.91 -6.62 -0.06
CA VAL A 47 7.85 -7.49 -0.80
C VAL A 47 7.64 -7.41 -2.30
N THR A 48 6.54 -6.80 -2.75
CA THR A 48 6.25 -6.64 -4.17
C THR A 48 5.26 -5.50 -4.41
N THR A 49 5.22 -5.01 -5.64
CA THR A 49 4.27 -4.02 -6.18
C THR A 49 3.76 -4.48 -7.55
N PRO A 50 2.61 -3.98 -8.04
CA PRO A 50 1.66 -3.05 -7.42
C PRO A 50 0.67 -3.72 -6.46
N CYS A 51 -0.55 -3.14 -6.30
CA CYS A 51 -1.55 -3.52 -5.30
C CYS A 51 -1.90 -5.02 -5.30
N GLY A 52 -2.28 -5.61 -6.44
CA GLY A 52 -2.66 -7.03 -6.53
C GLY A 52 -1.57 -7.98 -6.05
N PRO A 53 -0.33 -7.93 -6.60
CA PRO A 53 0.81 -8.72 -6.12
C PRO A 53 1.10 -8.50 -4.63
N SER A 54 1.14 -7.25 -4.17
CA SER A 54 1.41 -6.94 -2.77
C SER A 54 0.36 -7.57 -1.84
N ARG A 55 -0.92 -7.42 -2.18
CA ARG A 55 -2.02 -8.01 -1.41
C ARG A 55 -2.01 -9.54 -1.48
N ALA A 56 -1.63 -10.13 -2.63
CA ALA A 56 -1.40 -11.57 -2.73
C ALA A 56 -0.30 -12.03 -1.75
N SER A 57 0.85 -11.33 -1.70
CA SER A 57 1.92 -11.61 -0.75
C SER A 57 1.46 -11.47 0.71
N LEU A 58 0.80 -10.37 1.05
CA LEU A 58 0.28 -10.11 2.39
C LEU A 58 -0.71 -11.18 2.84
N LEU A 59 -1.64 -11.57 1.96
CA LEU A 59 -2.72 -12.51 2.29
C LEU A 59 -2.27 -13.97 2.28
N THR A 60 -1.26 -14.34 1.49
CA THR A 60 -0.74 -15.71 1.42
C THR A 60 0.47 -15.93 2.30
N GLY A 61 1.21 -14.88 2.67
CA GLY A 61 2.51 -14.99 3.35
C GLY A 61 3.62 -15.53 2.45
N LEU A 62 3.47 -15.42 1.11
CA LEU A 62 4.42 -15.91 0.12
C LEU A 62 5.04 -14.75 -0.66
N TYR A 63 6.30 -14.91 -1.09
CA TYR A 63 6.90 -13.99 -2.05
C TYR A 63 6.26 -14.16 -3.45
N ALA A 64 6.34 -13.11 -4.28
CA ALA A 64 5.76 -13.11 -5.62
C ALA A 64 6.37 -14.20 -6.52
N MET A 65 7.63 -14.56 -6.33
CA MET A 65 8.27 -15.68 -7.02
C MET A 65 7.59 -17.02 -6.72
N ASN A 66 6.89 -17.18 -5.59
CA ASN A 66 6.20 -18.40 -5.19
C ASN A 66 4.70 -18.36 -5.53
N HIS A 67 3.99 -17.29 -5.23
CA HIS A 67 2.55 -17.21 -5.57
C HIS A 67 2.27 -16.83 -7.03
N ARG A 68 3.24 -16.29 -7.76
CA ARG A 68 3.21 -15.96 -9.20
C ARG A 68 2.16 -14.95 -9.65
N SER A 69 1.39 -14.36 -8.76
CA SER A 69 0.54 -13.20 -9.04
C SER A 69 1.39 -11.94 -9.04
N VAL A 70 2.03 -11.64 -10.16
CA VAL A 70 3.15 -10.68 -10.25
C VAL A 70 2.77 -9.31 -10.83
N ARG A 71 1.53 -9.18 -11.34
CA ARG A 71 0.96 -7.93 -11.88
C ARG A 71 -0.50 -7.81 -11.48
N ASN A 72 -1.07 -6.62 -11.50
CA ASN A 72 -2.52 -6.48 -11.51
C ASN A 72 -3.05 -7.25 -12.74
N GLY A 73 -4.05 -8.10 -12.50
CA GLY A 73 -4.54 -8.99 -13.54
C GLY A 73 -3.87 -10.37 -13.62
N SER A 74 -2.73 -10.58 -12.95
CA SER A 74 -2.13 -11.92 -12.84
C SER A 74 -2.92 -12.77 -11.84
N PRO A 75 -3.47 -13.94 -12.26
CA PRO A 75 -4.27 -14.77 -11.36
C PRO A 75 -3.48 -15.30 -10.16
N LEU A 76 -4.12 -15.31 -9.00
CA LEU A 76 -3.65 -16.06 -7.85
C LEU A 76 -4.19 -17.50 -7.95
N ALA A 77 -3.30 -18.48 -8.11
CA ALA A 77 -3.71 -19.87 -8.24
C ALA A 77 -4.45 -20.37 -6.99
N SER A 78 -5.55 -21.10 -7.20
CA SER A 78 -6.50 -21.50 -6.15
C SER A 78 -5.92 -22.45 -5.09
N HIS A 79 -4.77 -23.07 -5.37
CA HIS A 79 -4.08 -23.92 -4.39
C HIS A 79 -3.34 -23.12 -3.31
N HIS A 80 -3.07 -21.82 -3.53
CA HIS A 80 -2.47 -20.98 -2.50
C HIS A 80 -3.49 -20.63 -1.42
N ARG A 81 -3.15 -20.96 -0.19
CA ARG A 81 -3.96 -20.60 0.97
C ARG A 81 -3.75 -19.14 1.32
N THR A 82 -4.84 -18.45 1.60
CA THR A 82 -4.83 -17.09 2.10
C THR A 82 -5.13 -17.07 3.61
N ILE A 83 -4.91 -15.94 4.27
CA ILE A 83 -5.42 -15.70 5.64
C ILE A 83 -6.90 -16.06 5.73
N GLY A 84 -7.72 -15.70 4.71
CA GLY A 84 -9.15 -16.00 4.69
C GLY A 84 -9.43 -17.50 4.71
N THR A 85 -8.80 -18.29 3.83
CA THR A 85 -8.99 -19.76 3.81
C THR A 85 -8.47 -20.42 5.07
N HIS A 86 -7.40 -19.89 5.65
CA HIS A 86 -6.83 -20.39 6.89
C HIS A 86 -7.79 -20.17 8.07
N LEU A 87 -8.30 -18.94 8.22
CA LEU A 87 -9.24 -18.59 9.28
C LEU A 87 -10.57 -19.34 9.18
N ARG A 88 -11.06 -19.63 7.96
CA ARG A 88 -12.22 -20.54 7.79
C ARG A 88 -11.96 -21.92 8.37
N SER A 89 -10.76 -22.46 8.19
CA SER A 89 -10.38 -23.74 8.80
C SER A 89 -10.34 -23.67 10.32
N ALA A 90 -10.14 -22.48 10.89
CA ALA A 90 -10.19 -22.20 12.33
C ALA A 90 -11.61 -21.84 12.84
N GLY A 91 -12.63 -21.89 11.97
CA GLY A 91 -14.03 -21.64 12.36
C GLY A 91 -14.47 -20.18 12.28
N TYR A 92 -13.68 -19.29 11.68
CA TYR A 92 -14.08 -17.89 11.42
C TYR A 92 -14.89 -17.77 10.13
N GLU A 93 -15.65 -16.70 10.03
CA GLU A 93 -16.25 -16.18 8.80
C GLU A 93 -15.50 -14.88 8.43
N PRO A 94 -14.40 -14.96 7.63
CA PRO A 94 -13.58 -13.78 7.32
C PRO A 94 -14.33 -12.77 6.47
N MET A 95 -14.62 -11.61 7.03
CA MET A 95 -15.34 -10.52 6.37
C MET A 95 -14.36 -9.59 5.64
N LEU A 96 -14.72 -9.20 4.41
CA LEU A 96 -14.03 -8.17 3.64
C LEU A 96 -14.91 -6.92 3.50
N PHE A 97 -14.32 -5.79 3.84
CA PHE A 97 -14.82 -4.45 3.56
C PHE A 97 -13.83 -3.75 2.64
N GLY A 98 -14.24 -3.49 1.40
CA GLY A 98 -13.40 -2.90 0.38
C GLY A 98 -13.03 -3.89 -0.74
N TYR A 99 -11.74 -4.21 -0.90
CA TYR A 99 -11.24 -4.99 -2.03
C TYR A 99 -9.90 -5.69 -1.71
N THR A 100 -9.53 -6.65 -2.57
CA THR A 100 -8.26 -7.39 -2.45
C THR A 100 -7.41 -7.39 -3.72
N ASP A 101 -7.89 -6.83 -4.82
CA ASP A 101 -7.21 -6.82 -6.14
C ASP A 101 -6.69 -8.21 -6.57
N THR A 102 -7.47 -9.23 -6.27
CA THR A 102 -7.09 -10.60 -6.59
C THR A 102 -7.73 -11.01 -7.89
N SER A 103 -6.93 -11.28 -8.91
CA SER A 103 -7.43 -11.88 -10.14
C SER A 103 -7.76 -13.35 -9.93
N LEU A 104 -8.93 -13.75 -10.41
CA LEU A 104 -9.45 -15.11 -10.20
C LEU A 104 -8.63 -16.15 -10.96
N ASP A 105 -8.38 -17.31 -10.32
CA ASP A 105 -7.81 -18.46 -10.99
C ASP A 105 -8.77 -18.97 -12.11
N PRO A 106 -8.34 -18.99 -13.37
CA PRO A 106 -9.18 -19.44 -14.49
C PRO A 106 -9.42 -20.95 -14.51
N THR A 107 -8.71 -21.72 -13.69
CA THR A 107 -8.78 -23.17 -13.69
C THR A 107 -10.19 -23.65 -13.37
N GLY A 108 -10.78 -24.42 -14.29
CA GLY A 108 -12.13 -24.94 -14.15
C GLY A 108 -13.26 -23.92 -14.37
N LYS A 109 -12.93 -22.70 -14.78
CA LYS A 109 -13.92 -21.66 -15.10
C LYS A 109 -14.25 -21.65 -16.59
N HIS A 110 -15.48 -21.20 -16.90
CA HIS A 110 -15.85 -20.96 -18.29
C HIS A 110 -15.14 -19.69 -18.81
N PRO A 111 -14.60 -19.66 -20.05
CA PRO A 111 -13.88 -18.48 -20.57
C PRO A 111 -14.69 -17.17 -20.56
N ASN A 112 -16.01 -17.26 -20.56
CA ASN A 112 -16.92 -16.09 -20.49
C ASN A 112 -17.37 -15.77 -19.06
N ASP A 113 -16.79 -16.38 -18.04
CA ASP A 113 -17.08 -16.02 -16.64
C ASP A 113 -16.76 -14.53 -16.44
N PRO A 114 -17.73 -13.72 -15.97
CA PRO A 114 -17.52 -12.28 -15.79
C PRO A 114 -16.38 -11.97 -14.83
N ASP A 115 -16.15 -12.82 -13.83
CA ASP A 115 -15.11 -12.61 -12.83
C ASP A 115 -13.69 -12.74 -13.40
N LEU A 116 -13.53 -13.42 -14.55
CA LEU A 116 -12.25 -13.50 -15.26
C LEU A 116 -11.88 -12.18 -15.99
N LYS A 117 -12.83 -11.26 -16.13
CA LYS A 117 -12.65 -9.98 -16.82
C LYS A 117 -12.35 -8.85 -15.86
N ASN A 118 -12.27 -9.13 -14.56
CA ASN A 118 -12.05 -8.16 -13.51
C ASN A 118 -10.78 -8.53 -12.73
N TYR A 119 -9.80 -7.63 -12.70
CA TYR A 119 -8.59 -7.83 -11.90
C TYR A 119 -8.78 -7.46 -10.42
N GLU A 120 -9.81 -6.71 -10.08
CA GLU A 120 -10.19 -6.36 -8.70
C GLU A 120 -11.08 -7.45 -8.07
N GLY A 121 -10.73 -8.72 -8.26
CA GLY A 121 -11.48 -9.84 -7.72
C GLY A 121 -11.29 -10.04 -6.22
N LEU A 122 -12.04 -11.00 -5.69
CA LEU A 122 -12.05 -11.36 -4.27
C LEU A 122 -11.01 -12.44 -3.99
N ALA A 123 -10.15 -12.22 -3.00
CA ALA A 123 -9.24 -13.26 -2.53
C ALA A 123 -10.00 -14.46 -1.94
N PRO A 124 -9.52 -15.70 -2.17
CA PRO A 124 -10.17 -16.89 -1.63
C PRO A 124 -10.36 -16.84 -0.11
N GLY A 125 -11.50 -17.33 0.36
CA GLY A 125 -11.82 -17.48 1.78
C GLY A 125 -12.50 -16.31 2.44
N PHE A 126 -12.66 -15.18 1.77
CA PHE A 126 -13.37 -14.02 2.32
C PHE A 126 -14.83 -13.98 1.91
N ASP A 127 -15.67 -13.43 2.78
CA ASP A 127 -17.03 -12.98 2.48
C ASP A 127 -17.00 -11.49 2.20
N GLU A 128 -17.36 -11.09 0.99
CA GLU A 128 -17.39 -9.69 0.57
C GLU A 128 -18.64 -8.99 1.13
N ILE A 129 -18.52 -8.42 2.32
CA ILE A 129 -19.62 -7.72 3.00
C ILE A 129 -19.91 -6.37 2.33
N VAL A 130 -18.85 -5.64 2.01
CA VAL A 130 -18.95 -4.37 1.30
C VAL A 130 -17.99 -4.38 0.12
N ARG A 131 -18.53 -4.44 -1.08
CA ARG A 131 -17.77 -4.24 -2.30
C ARG A 131 -17.55 -2.74 -2.50
N LEU A 132 -16.30 -2.33 -2.34
CA LEU A 132 -15.89 -0.96 -2.63
C LEU A 132 -14.56 -1.00 -3.34
N ARG A 133 -14.61 -1.08 -4.66
CA ARG A 133 -13.48 -1.15 -5.57
C ARG A 133 -13.43 0.13 -6.39
N PHE A 134 -12.26 0.50 -6.82
CA PHE A 134 -12.07 1.67 -7.65
C PHE A 134 -12.87 1.60 -8.95
N GLU A 135 -12.85 0.45 -9.62
CA GLU A 135 -13.58 0.21 -10.88
C GLU A 135 -15.06 -0.18 -10.65
N ASN A 136 -15.46 -0.52 -9.42
CA ASN A 136 -16.83 -0.88 -9.10
C ASN A 136 -17.27 -0.36 -7.72
N PRO A 137 -17.52 0.95 -7.57
CA PRO A 137 -18.02 1.55 -6.34
C PRO A 137 -19.55 1.53 -6.25
N ALA A 138 -20.23 0.52 -6.84
CA ALA A 138 -21.68 0.52 -7.04
C ALA A 138 -22.49 0.68 -5.73
N SER A 139 -22.05 0.06 -4.63
CA SER A 139 -22.75 0.16 -3.33
C SER A 139 -22.65 1.57 -2.75
N TRP A 140 -21.50 2.22 -2.87
CA TRP A 140 -21.33 3.61 -2.47
C TRP A 140 -22.09 4.58 -3.37
N ILE A 141 -22.10 4.36 -4.69
CA ILE A 141 -22.94 5.13 -5.63
C ILE A 141 -24.41 5.04 -5.25
N GLY A 142 -24.91 3.83 -4.95
CA GLY A 142 -26.27 3.62 -4.47
C GLY A 142 -26.57 4.39 -3.19
N TYR A 143 -25.62 4.40 -2.26
CA TYR A 143 -25.71 5.20 -1.03
C TYR A 143 -25.78 6.71 -1.33
N LEU A 144 -24.89 7.26 -2.17
CA LEU A 144 -24.92 8.69 -2.53
C LEU A 144 -26.25 9.09 -3.18
N LYS A 145 -26.80 8.23 -4.05
CA LYS A 145 -28.14 8.46 -4.64
C LYS A 145 -29.22 8.50 -3.55
N SER A 146 -29.18 7.61 -2.58
CA SER A 146 -30.14 7.59 -1.48
C SER A 146 -30.06 8.84 -0.60
N LYS A 147 -28.92 9.53 -0.57
CA LYS A 147 -28.70 10.81 0.09
C LYS A 147 -29.12 12.02 -0.75
N GLY A 148 -29.56 11.81 -1.99
CA GLY A 148 -30.01 12.87 -2.88
C GLY A 148 -28.93 13.55 -3.71
N TYR A 149 -27.71 13.00 -3.75
CA TYR A 149 -26.66 13.53 -4.61
C TYR A 149 -27.03 13.41 -6.09
N GLN A 150 -26.81 14.48 -6.83
CA GLN A 150 -26.90 14.48 -8.29
C GLN A 150 -25.56 13.95 -8.83
N LEU A 151 -25.57 12.69 -9.28
CA LEU A 151 -24.34 12.02 -9.70
C LEU A 151 -24.10 12.22 -11.19
N PRO A 152 -22.83 12.30 -11.63
CA PRO A 152 -22.48 12.31 -13.04
C PRO A 152 -22.89 11.00 -13.73
N GLU A 153 -23.12 11.04 -15.05
CA GLU A 153 -23.39 9.83 -15.84
C GLU A 153 -22.21 8.86 -15.81
N ASN A 154 -21.00 9.39 -15.92
CA ASN A 154 -19.78 8.63 -15.76
C ASN A 154 -19.33 8.69 -14.30
N TYR A 155 -19.38 7.58 -13.59
CA TYR A 155 -19.03 7.52 -12.16
C TYR A 155 -17.57 7.91 -11.87
N TRP A 156 -16.65 7.80 -12.84
CA TRP A 156 -15.28 8.26 -12.69
C TRP A 156 -15.19 9.76 -12.36
N GLU A 157 -16.18 10.55 -12.75
CA GLU A 157 -16.23 11.96 -12.40
C GLU A 157 -16.52 12.22 -10.91
N LEU A 158 -16.93 11.19 -10.14
CA LEU A 158 -16.97 11.27 -8.68
C LEU A 158 -15.58 11.51 -8.08
N TYR A 159 -14.55 11.02 -8.75
CA TYR A 159 -13.16 11.20 -8.36
C TYR A 159 -12.49 12.43 -8.99
N LYS A 160 -13.30 13.35 -9.52
CA LYS A 160 -12.86 14.63 -10.06
C LYS A 160 -13.12 15.75 -9.05
N ALA A 161 -12.11 16.61 -8.85
CA ALA A 161 -12.30 17.81 -8.06
C ALA A 161 -13.40 18.69 -8.65
N GLN A 162 -14.30 19.18 -7.84
CA GLN A 162 -15.34 20.12 -8.28
C GLN A 162 -14.70 21.48 -8.57
N LEU A 163 -14.40 21.71 -9.82
CA LEU A 163 -14.25 23.09 -10.28
C LEU A 163 -15.58 23.80 -10.01
N CYS A 164 -15.54 24.84 -9.18
CA CYS A 164 -16.70 25.67 -8.95
C CYS A 164 -17.18 26.22 -10.30
N MET A 165 -18.15 25.55 -10.92
CA MET A 165 -18.69 25.94 -12.24
C MET A 165 -19.28 27.35 -12.22
N SER A 166 -19.49 27.94 -11.03
CA SER A 166 -20.07 29.28 -10.87
C SER A 166 -19.07 30.44 -10.86
N THR A 167 -17.76 30.14 -10.81
CA THR A 167 -16.70 31.17 -10.79
C THR A 167 -15.49 30.71 -11.60
N ALA A 168 -15.65 30.75 -12.93
CA ALA A 168 -14.53 30.66 -13.87
C ALA A 168 -13.46 31.78 -13.68
N THR A 169 -13.57 32.55 -12.61
CA THR A 169 -12.68 33.65 -12.24
C THR A 169 -11.80 33.37 -11.00
N ALA A 170 -11.88 32.21 -10.37
CA ALA A 170 -11.16 31.94 -9.14
C ALA A 170 -10.30 30.66 -9.18
N LEU A 171 -9.87 30.22 -10.35
CA LEU A 171 -8.63 29.47 -10.42
C LEU A 171 -7.52 30.48 -10.14
N ASP A 172 -6.84 30.33 -9.03
CA ASP A 172 -5.50 30.91 -8.91
C ASP A 172 -4.80 30.57 -10.24
N PRO A 173 -4.36 31.56 -11.04
CA PRO A 173 -3.74 31.30 -12.35
C PRO A 173 -2.54 30.35 -12.27
N GLN A 174 -2.09 30.02 -11.07
CA GLN A 174 -0.96 29.16 -10.75
C GLN A 174 -1.35 27.92 -9.92
N GLY A 175 -2.59 27.83 -9.41
CA GLY A 175 -3.05 26.74 -8.54
C GLY A 175 -3.59 25.54 -9.31
N SER A 176 -3.42 24.36 -8.70
CA SER A 176 -3.96 23.11 -9.20
C SER A 176 -5.43 22.96 -8.87
N PRO A 177 -6.28 22.46 -9.80
CA PRO A 177 -7.68 22.16 -9.50
C PRO A 177 -7.85 21.10 -8.41
N VAL A 178 -6.79 20.36 -8.06
CA VAL A 178 -6.82 19.29 -7.06
C VAL A 178 -7.21 19.77 -5.66
N ARG A 179 -7.00 21.05 -5.35
CA ARG A 179 -7.42 21.65 -4.08
C ARG A 179 -8.90 22.01 -4.03
N SER A 180 -9.63 21.90 -5.13
CA SER A 180 -11.09 21.99 -5.10
C SER A 180 -11.68 20.73 -4.44
N PRO A 181 -12.79 20.84 -3.69
CA PRO A 181 -13.34 19.69 -2.97
C PRO A 181 -13.91 18.63 -3.91
N ALA A 182 -14.02 17.41 -3.41
CA ALA A 182 -14.82 16.37 -4.05
C ALA A 182 -16.32 16.73 -4.08
N LEU A 183 -17.11 16.06 -4.92
CA LEU A 183 -18.55 16.24 -5.05
C LEU A 183 -19.30 15.95 -3.74
N TYR A 184 -18.81 15.00 -2.99
CA TYR A 184 -19.43 14.49 -1.76
C TYR A 184 -18.83 15.16 -0.51
N SER A 185 -19.62 15.15 0.57
CA SER A 185 -19.15 15.60 1.88
C SER A 185 -18.17 14.57 2.49
N ARG A 186 -17.40 14.98 3.48
CA ARG A 186 -16.53 14.07 4.23
C ARG A 186 -17.30 12.95 4.94
N GLU A 187 -18.56 13.19 5.29
CA GLU A 187 -19.42 12.19 5.94
C GLU A 187 -19.94 11.14 4.96
N ASP A 188 -19.92 11.44 3.68
CA ASP A 188 -20.45 10.60 2.61
C ASP A 188 -19.37 10.12 1.63
N SER A 189 -18.09 10.34 1.94
CA SER A 189 -16.96 9.81 1.16
C SER A 189 -16.96 8.28 1.10
N ASP A 190 -16.24 7.73 0.14
CA ASP A 190 -15.98 6.29 0.02
C ASP A 190 -15.36 5.72 1.32
N THR A 191 -14.39 6.42 1.90
CA THR A 191 -13.74 6.08 3.17
C THR A 191 -14.72 6.08 4.34
N ALA A 192 -15.57 7.12 4.44
CA ALA A 192 -16.58 7.22 5.50
C ALA A 192 -17.68 6.17 5.35
N TYR A 193 -18.12 5.91 4.12
CA TYR A 193 -19.10 4.87 3.82
C TYR A 193 -18.60 3.50 4.26
N LEU A 194 -17.36 3.15 3.90
CA LEU A 194 -16.74 1.87 4.25
C LEU A 194 -16.68 1.70 5.77
N THR A 195 -16.19 2.71 6.49
CA THR A 195 -16.07 2.68 7.96
C THR A 195 -17.42 2.48 8.64
N ARG A 196 -18.43 3.24 8.23
CA ARG A 196 -19.78 3.08 8.78
C ARG A 196 -20.33 1.68 8.54
N ARG A 197 -20.18 1.13 7.33
CA ARG A 197 -20.62 -0.22 7.01
C ARG A 197 -19.89 -1.28 7.82
N THR A 198 -18.59 -1.06 8.08
CA THR A 198 -17.80 -1.94 8.96
C THR A 198 -18.35 -1.92 10.38
N ILE A 199 -18.59 -0.74 10.94
CA ILE A 199 -19.15 -0.60 12.30
C ILE A 199 -20.54 -1.26 12.40
N GLU A 200 -21.42 -1.04 11.43
CA GLU A 200 -22.77 -1.64 11.39
C GLU A 200 -22.68 -3.19 11.44
N GLU A 201 -21.78 -3.79 10.70
CA GLU A 201 -21.63 -5.24 10.64
C GLU A 201 -21.00 -5.80 11.92
N LEU A 202 -19.96 -5.13 12.46
CA LEU A 202 -19.32 -5.55 13.72
C LEU A 202 -20.28 -5.43 14.90
N SER A 203 -21.21 -4.46 14.90
CA SER A 203 -22.22 -4.30 15.94
C SER A 203 -23.22 -5.46 15.98
N ALA A 204 -23.46 -6.11 14.86
CA ALA A 204 -24.30 -7.30 14.81
C ALA A 204 -23.59 -8.58 15.34
N ARG A 205 -22.27 -8.52 15.58
CA ARG A 205 -21.42 -9.66 15.95
C ARG A 205 -20.63 -9.46 17.25
N GLU A 206 -21.06 -8.58 18.13
CA GLU A 206 -20.29 -8.19 19.35
C GLU A 206 -19.94 -9.38 20.27
N SER A 207 -20.81 -10.38 20.35
CA SER A 207 -20.64 -11.56 21.20
C SER A 207 -19.97 -12.76 20.52
N GLN A 208 -19.55 -12.63 19.27
CA GLN A 208 -18.97 -13.72 18.47
C GLN A 208 -17.51 -13.45 18.14
N PRO A 209 -16.69 -14.50 17.90
CA PRO A 209 -15.41 -14.30 17.26
C PRO A 209 -15.62 -13.80 15.81
N TRP A 210 -14.81 -12.84 15.40
CA TRP A 210 -14.85 -12.34 14.02
C TRP A 210 -13.46 -11.95 13.52
N PHE A 211 -13.29 -12.04 12.20
CA PHE A 211 -12.17 -11.46 11.48
C PHE A 211 -12.70 -10.46 10.47
N SER A 212 -12.17 -9.26 10.48
CA SER A 212 -12.51 -8.18 9.54
C SER A 212 -11.25 -7.69 8.84
N LEU A 213 -11.22 -7.79 7.52
CA LEU A 213 -10.27 -7.12 6.65
C LEU A 213 -10.93 -5.84 6.11
N VAL A 214 -10.39 -4.69 6.48
CA VAL A 214 -10.84 -3.38 5.98
C VAL A 214 -9.75 -2.81 5.08
N THR A 215 -10.08 -2.57 3.82
CA THR A 215 -9.13 -2.02 2.85
C THR A 215 -9.57 -0.65 2.39
N TYR A 216 -8.89 0.37 2.88
CA TYR A 216 -9.14 1.75 2.48
C TYR A 216 -8.46 2.07 1.16
N LEU A 217 -9.22 2.64 0.22
CA LEU A 217 -8.69 3.08 -1.07
C LEU A 217 -7.79 4.32 -0.93
N ARG A 218 -8.14 5.25 -0.04
CA ARG A 218 -7.35 6.46 0.17
C ARG A 218 -6.12 6.18 1.02
N PRO A 219 -4.99 6.87 0.75
CA PRO A 219 -4.77 8.03 -0.15
C PRO A 219 -4.40 7.71 -1.60
N HIS A 220 -4.64 6.49 -2.12
CA HIS A 220 -4.43 6.15 -3.53
C HIS A 220 -5.06 7.19 -4.48
N PRO A 221 -4.34 7.62 -5.56
CA PRO A 221 -4.92 8.48 -6.60
C PRO A 221 -6.20 7.91 -7.25
N PRO A 222 -7.07 8.73 -7.85
CA PRO A 222 -6.90 10.17 -8.10
C PRO A 222 -6.93 11.01 -6.83
N LEU A 223 -6.00 11.98 -6.77
CA LEU A 223 -5.85 12.87 -5.61
C LEU A 223 -6.98 13.91 -5.62
N VAL A 224 -8.10 13.56 -5.00
CA VAL A 224 -9.26 14.43 -4.77
C VAL A 224 -9.79 14.15 -3.37
N ALA A 225 -9.94 15.16 -2.56
CA ALA A 225 -10.40 15.03 -1.18
C ALA A 225 -11.68 15.85 -0.93
N PRO A 226 -12.60 15.34 -0.10
CA PRO A 226 -13.73 16.15 0.33
C PRO A 226 -13.28 17.28 1.27
N ALA A 227 -14.07 18.35 1.35
CA ALA A 227 -13.82 19.41 2.34
C ALA A 227 -14.01 18.84 3.78
N PRO A 228 -13.15 19.21 4.76
CA PRO A 228 -12.06 20.18 4.67
C PRO A 228 -10.70 19.58 4.26
N TYR A 229 -10.59 18.27 4.02
CA TYR A 229 -9.32 17.56 3.77
C TYR A 229 -8.60 18.07 2.52
N ASN A 230 -9.32 18.57 1.52
CA ASN A 230 -8.75 19.15 0.30
C ASN A 230 -7.86 20.38 0.56
N THR A 231 -8.09 21.09 1.67
CA THR A 231 -7.34 22.31 2.04
C THR A 231 -6.79 22.29 3.47
N LEU A 232 -6.87 21.14 4.15
CA LEU A 232 -6.51 21.00 5.55
C LEU A 232 -5.07 21.40 5.82
N PHE A 233 -4.16 21.05 4.92
CA PHE A 233 -2.75 21.39 5.02
C PHE A 233 -2.39 22.46 3.98
N ALA A 234 -1.62 23.46 4.41
CA ALA A 234 -1.08 24.48 3.53
C ALA A 234 0.09 23.89 2.72
N PRO A 235 0.13 24.01 1.38
CA PRO A 235 1.20 23.44 0.56
C PRO A 235 2.61 23.86 1.00
N GLU A 236 2.76 25.11 1.41
CA GLU A 236 4.01 25.70 1.90
C GLU A 236 4.50 25.13 3.25
N SER A 237 3.62 24.45 4.00
CA SER A 237 3.96 23.76 5.24
C SER A 237 4.41 22.32 5.03
N ILE A 238 4.21 21.77 3.83
CA ILE A 238 4.56 20.39 3.52
C ILE A 238 6.02 20.33 3.09
N PRO A 239 6.81 19.38 3.64
CA PRO A 239 8.18 19.16 3.18
C PRO A 239 8.24 19.00 1.66
N VAL A 240 9.17 19.67 1.02
CA VAL A 240 9.42 19.53 -0.41
C VAL A 240 9.76 18.09 -0.77
N ALA A 241 9.44 17.67 -1.98
CA ALA A 241 9.83 16.35 -2.47
C ALA A 241 11.36 16.22 -2.46
N HIS A 242 11.86 15.06 -2.06
CA HIS A 242 13.29 14.77 -2.06
C HIS A 242 13.80 14.61 -3.51
N GLN A 243 14.40 15.66 -4.05
CA GLN A 243 14.88 15.73 -5.44
C GLN A 243 16.34 16.23 -5.46
N PRO A 244 17.30 15.45 -4.93
CA PRO A 244 18.69 15.90 -4.81
C PRO A 244 19.39 16.03 -6.16
N LEU A 245 18.86 15.38 -7.21
CA LEU A 245 19.40 15.36 -8.56
C LEU A 245 18.35 15.82 -9.55
N THR A 246 18.79 16.46 -10.63
CA THR A 246 17.94 16.75 -11.78
C THR A 246 17.61 15.48 -12.57
N ILE A 247 16.55 15.52 -13.39
CA ILE A 247 16.17 14.39 -14.26
C ILE A 247 17.33 13.98 -15.17
N GLU A 248 18.09 14.94 -15.73
CA GLU A 248 19.23 14.63 -16.60
C GLU A 248 20.39 13.98 -15.84
N GLN A 249 20.62 14.39 -14.59
CA GLN A 249 21.58 13.69 -13.73
C GLN A 249 21.13 12.27 -13.42
N LEU A 250 19.85 12.06 -13.09
CA LEU A 250 19.27 10.72 -12.85
C LEU A 250 19.41 9.83 -14.11
N LYS A 251 19.07 10.33 -15.31
CA LYS A 251 19.26 9.60 -16.57
C LYS A 251 20.72 9.21 -16.80
N GLY A 252 21.66 10.08 -16.41
CA GLY A 252 23.10 9.79 -16.48
C GLY A 252 23.57 8.71 -15.52
N LEU A 253 22.79 8.42 -14.46
CA LEU A 253 23.16 7.45 -13.43
C LEU A 253 22.92 6.01 -13.84
N HIS A 254 21.75 5.69 -14.41
CA HIS A 254 21.38 4.30 -14.64
C HIS A 254 20.33 4.16 -15.77
N PRO A 255 20.36 3.06 -16.56
CA PRO A 255 19.34 2.77 -17.59
C PRO A 255 17.90 2.74 -17.07
N PHE A 256 17.66 2.42 -15.81
CA PHE A 256 16.33 2.50 -15.17
C PHE A 256 15.75 3.90 -15.28
N TYR A 257 16.51 4.92 -14.92
CA TYR A 257 16.05 6.32 -15.01
C TYR A 257 15.90 6.80 -16.44
N GLN A 258 16.76 6.32 -17.36
CA GLN A 258 16.60 6.59 -18.79
C GLN A 258 15.26 6.08 -19.29
N ALA A 259 14.90 4.85 -18.93
CA ALA A 259 13.62 4.26 -19.30
C ALA A 259 12.44 4.95 -18.58
N TYR A 260 12.56 5.23 -17.27
CA TYR A 260 11.51 5.88 -16.50
C TYR A 260 11.13 7.26 -17.08
N PHE A 261 12.13 8.05 -17.48
CA PHE A 261 11.95 9.41 -18.01
C PHE A 261 11.96 9.48 -19.55
N SER A 262 11.84 8.35 -20.26
CA SER A 262 11.86 8.32 -21.73
C SER A 262 10.59 8.91 -22.36
N GLU A 263 9.47 8.85 -21.63
CA GLU A 263 8.16 9.27 -22.12
C GLU A 263 7.44 10.12 -21.07
N PRO A 264 6.66 11.14 -21.49
CA PRO A 264 5.74 11.82 -20.58
C PRO A 264 4.77 10.83 -19.94
N SER A 265 4.35 11.14 -18.72
CA SER A 265 3.31 10.39 -18.03
C SER A 265 2.30 11.37 -17.41
N ASN A 266 1.02 11.14 -17.70
CA ASN A 266 -0.10 11.89 -17.17
C ASN A 266 -1.07 11.02 -16.37
N LYS A 267 -0.73 9.74 -16.16
CA LYS A 267 -1.61 8.78 -15.52
C LYS A 267 -1.68 9.00 -14.00
N GLY A 268 -2.86 8.96 -13.47
CA GLY A 268 -3.13 8.65 -12.09
C GLY A 268 -3.04 9.76 -11.06
N LEU A 269 -2.62 11.00 -11.37
CA LEU A 269 -2.57 12.04 -10.34
C LEU A 269 -3.97 12.52 -9.93
N TYR A 270 -4.74 13.01 -10.88
CA TYR A 270 -6.15 13.36 -10.71
C TYR A 270 -6.90 13.37 -12.05
N ILE A 271 -8.21 13.27 -12.04
CA ILE A 271 -9.03 13.23 -13.24
C ILE A 271 -8.98 14.60 -13.94
N GLY A 272 -8.59 14.60 -15.21
CA GLY A 272 -8.42 15.82 -16.03
C GLY A 272 -7.01 16.38 -16.02
N PHE A 273 -6.04 15.70 -15.39
CA PHE A 273 -4.63 16.04 -15.54
C PHE A 273 -4.14 15.67 -16.93
N ASP A 274 -3.68 16.65 -17.68
CA ASP A 274 -3.17 16.52 -19.06
C ASP A 274 -1.68 16.88 -19.19
N GLY A 275 -1.03 17.22 -18.07
CA GLY A 275 0.38 17.57 -18.01
C GLY A 275 1.31 16.36 -17.94
N ASN A 276 2.60 16.65 -17.81
CA ASN A 276 3.60 15.63 -17.54
C ASN A 276 3.95 15.59 -16.05
N GLN A 277 3.62 14.49 -15.38
CA GLN A 277 3.78 14.34 -13.91
C GLN A 277 5.23 14.47 -13.44
N VAL A 278 6.22 14.25 -14.29
CA VAL A 278 7.64 14.39 -13.92
C VAL A 278 8.18 15.81 -14.11
N ALA A 279 7.39 16.70 -14.71
CA ALA A 279 7.73 18.10 -14.97
C ALA A 279 6.73 19.05 -14.31
N LEU A 280 6.23 18.69 -13.15
CA LEU A 280 5.31 19.55 -12.39
C LEU A 280 6.01 20.79 -11.88
N HIS A 281 5.31 21.92 -11.92
CA HIS A 281 5.74 23.13 -11.24
C HIS A 281 5.76 22.88 -9.72
N GLU A 282 6.71 23.49 -9.02
CA GLU A 282 6.91 23.28 -7.57
C GLU A 282 5.63 23.49 -6.75
N GLN A 283 4.89 24.57 -7.03
CA GLN A 283 3.62 24.86 -6.37
C GLN A 283 2.59 23.74 -6.59
N HIS A 284 2.46 23.23 -7.83
CA HIS A 284 1.53 22.16 -8.13
C HIS A 284 1.92 20.84 -7.43
N LEU A 285 3.22 20.53 -7.38
CA LEU A 285 3.73 19.39 -6.63
C LEU A 285 3.40 19.50 -5.15
N ALA A 286 3.61 20.67 -4.52
CA ALA A 286 3.29 20.90 -3.12
C ALA A 286 1.79 20.75 -2.83
N GLU A 287 0.92 21.22 -3.72
CA GLU A 287 -0.53 21.05 -3.61
C GLU A 287 -0.97 19.59 -3.69
N LEU A 288 -0.41 18.81 -4.62
CA LEU A 288 -0.68 17.38 -4.71
C LEU A 288 -0.25 16.62 -3.44
N ARG A 289 0.92 16.96 -2.88
CA ARG A 289 1.40 16.40 -1.62
C ARG A 289 0.47 16.78 -0.45
N ALA A 290 0.00 18.02 -0.40
CA ALA A 290 -0.92 18.48 0.63
C ALA A 290 -2.28 17.74 0.55
N VAL A 291 -2.81 17.48 -0.64
CA VAL A 291 -4.06 16.73 -0.82
C VAL A 291 -3.86 15.25 -0.48
N TYR A 292 -2.73 14.64 -0.85
CA TYR A 292 -2.40 13.26 -0.44
C TYR A 292 -2.42 13.13 1.10
N LEU A 293 -1.80 14.08 1.81
CA LEU A 293 -1.80 14.09 3.27
C LEU A 293 -3.19 14.39 3.85
N GLY A 294 -3.98 15.21 3.17
CA GLY A 294 -5.40 15.41 3.51
C GLY A 294 -6.21 14.11 3.44
N LEU A 295 -6.01 13.32 2.38
CA LEU A 295 -6.63 12.00 2.24
C LEU A 295 -6.12 11.00 3.30
N ALA A 296 -4.83 11.02 3.61
CA ALA A 296 -4.25 10.22 4.70
C ALA A 296 -4.89 10.59 6.06
N ARG A 297 -5.13 11.90 6.30
CA ARG A 297 -5.83 12.37 7.50
C ARG A 297 -7.29 11.95 7.52
N GLU A 298 -7.98 11.92 6.39
CA GLU A 298 -9.34 11.37 6.31
C GLU A 298 -9.38 9.91 6.75
N VAL A 299 -8.45 9.09 6.27
CA VAL A 299 -8.33 7.68 6.69
C VAL A 299 -8.04 7.57 8.18
N ASP A 300 -7.13 8.38 8.72
CA ASP A 300 -6.84 8.45 10.15
C ASP A 300 -8.08 8.75 10.99
N ASP A 301 -8.87 9.76 10.59
CA ASP A 301 -10.11 10.12 11.28
C ASP A 301 -11.14 8.98 11.24
N ARG A 302 -11.20 8.20 10.16
CA ARG A 302 -12.10 7.04 10.03
C ARG A 302 -11.62 5.82 10.81
N ILE A 303 -10.33 5.58 10.84
CA ILE A 303 -9.74 4.57 11.74
C ILE A 303 -10.03 4.94 13.19
N GLY A 304 -9.90 6.23 13.57
CA GLY A 304 -10.30 6.73 14.89
C GLY A 304 -11.72 6.35 15.27
N GLN A 305 -12.69 6.60 14.37
CA GLN A 305 -14.10 6.23 14.58
C GLN A 305 -14.29 4.72 14.78
N LEU A 306 -13.57 3.89 14.04
CA LEU A 306 -13.63 2.43 14.19
C LEU A 306 -13.06 1.98 15.54
N LEU A 307 -11.94 2.57 15.95
CA LEU A 307 -11.32 2.28 17.25
C LEU A 307 -12.20 2.76 18.43
N ASP A 308 -12.84 3.91 18.29
CA ASP A 308 -13.77 4.44 19.31
C ASP A 308 -14.98 3.54 19.44
N TYR A 309 -15.56 3.06 18.34
CA TYR A 309 -16.61 2.06 18.38
C TYR A 309 -16.17 0.79 19.14
N LEU A 310 -14.97 0.27 18.88
CA LEU A 310 -14.46 -0.92 19.60
C LEU A 310 -14.30 -0.66 21.09
N ARG A 311 -13.89 0.55 21.50
CA ARG A 311 -13.80 0.95 22.92
C ARG A 311 -15.18 1.06 23.57
N GLU A 312 -16.12 1.76 22.93
CA GLU A 312 -17.48 1.97 23.42
C GLU A 312 -18.27 0.68 23.55
N SER A 313 -18.08 -0.27 22.62
CA SER A 313 -18.71 -1.59 22.66
C SER A 313 -17.97 -2.61 23.54
N GLY A 314 -16.85 -2.22 24.16
CA GLY A 314 -16.04 -3.11 25.01
C GLY A 314 -15.28 -4.19 24.25
N GLN A 315 -15.16 -4.08 22.92
CA GLN A 315 -14.47 -5.06 22.09
C GLN A 315 -12.97 -4.77 21.91
N TYR A 316 -12.51 -3.56 22.23
CA TYR A 316 -11.13 -3.12 22.02
C TYR A 316 -10.11 -4.02 22.70
N ASP A 317 -10.38 -4.45 23.94
CA ASP A 317 -9.47 -5.28 24.74
C ASP A 317 -9.54 -6.78 24.41
N ASP A 318 -10.41 -7.15 23.46
CA ASP A 318 -10.53 -8.52 22.94
C ASP A 318 -10.07 -8.64 21.47
N THR A 319 -9.61 -7.53 20.85
CA THR A 319 -9.33 -7.46 19.43
C THR A 319 -7.83 -7.33 19.16
N LEU A 320 -7.27 -8.28 18.37
CA LEU A 320 -5.99 -8.09 17.69
C LEU A 320 -6.20 -7.05 16.60
N ILE A 321 -5.48 -5.94 16.68
CA ILE A 321 -5.55 -4.88 15.65
C ILE A 321 -4.23 -4.84 14.91
N VAL A 322 -4.29 -4.97 13.57
CA VAL A 322 -3.14 -4.86 12.67
C VAL A 322 -3.44 -3.75 11.68
N VAL A 323 -2.57 -2.75 11.60
CA VAL A 323 -2.65 -1.67 10.60
C VAL A 323 -1.40 -1.67 9.77
N THR A 324 -1.56 -1.74 8.45
CA THR A 324 -0.48 -1.71 7.48
C THR A 324 -0.93 -1.04 6.18
N ALA A 325 -0.03 -1.03 5.19
CA ALA A 325 -0.33 -0.63 3.81
C ALA A 325 0.06 -1.76 2.86
N ASP A 326 -0.43 -1.72 1.63
CA ASP A 326 0.02 -2.63 0.58
C ASP A 326 1.36 -2.17 -0.02
N HIS A 327 1.54 -0.89 -0.28
CA HIS A 327 2.77 -0.24 -0.72
C HIS A 327 2.72 1.26 -0.41
N GLY A 328 3.85 1.95 -0.61
CA GLY A 328 3.94 3.40 -0.50
C GLY A 328 3.67 4.13 -1.83
N GLU A 329 4.15 5.37 -1.93
CA GLU A 329 3.99 6.29 -3.06
C GLU A 329 5.24 7.17 -3.19
N MET A 330 5.79 7.31 -4.38
CA MET A 330 6.94 8.20 -4.64
C MET A 330 6.61 9.67 -4.35
N LEU A 331 5.40 10.10 -4.61
CA LEU A 331 4.87 11.45 -4.29
C LEU A 331 5.78 12.60 -4.74
N GLY A 332 6.43 12.44 -5.90
CA GLY A 332 7.36 13.40 -6.49
C GLY A 332 8.82 13.26 -6.05
N ASP A 333 9.15 12.39 -5.10
CA ASP A 333 10.53 12.13 -4.71
C ASP A 333 11.31 11.60 -5.93
N ASN A 334 12.53 12.09 -6.15
CA ASN A 334 13.33 11.82 -7.34
C ASN A 334 12.59 12.09 -8.67
N HIS A 335 11.65 13.05 -8.70
CA HIS A 335 10.75 13.34 -9.83
C HIS A 335 9.87 12.15 -10.25
N GLN A 336 9.68 11.17 -9.36
CA GLN A 336 8.94 9.94 -9.64
C GLN A 336 7.58 9.93 -8.94
N TRP A 337 6.66 9.13 -9.50
CA TRP A 337 5.30 8.93 -9.00
C TRP A 337 4.96 7.45 -9.03
N GLY A 338 4.03 7.04 -8.18
CA GLY A 338 3.59 5.65 -8.07
C GLY A 338 4.52 4.80 -7.22
N LYS A 339 4.55 3.52 -7.50
CA LYS A 339 5.10 2.48 -6.62
C LYS A 339 6.14 1.55 -7.24
N ASN A 340 6.33 1.60 -8.55
CA ASN A 340 7.22 0.67 -9.26
C ASN A 340 8.68 1.16 -9.32
N CYS A 341 9.11 1.90 -8.31
CA CYS A 341 10.45 2.47 -8.21
C CYS A 341 11.20 1.82 -7.04
N PRO A 342 12.49 1.49 -7.18
CA PRO A 342 13.26 0.86 -6.10
C PRO A 342 13.68 1.91 -5.05
N SER A 343 12.73 2.40 -4.27
CA SER A 343 12.90 3.47 -3.28
C SER A 343 12.06 3.19 -2.03
N ASP A 344 12.54 3.61 -0.86
CA ASP A 344 11.79 3.49 0.40
C ASP A 344 10.41 4.16 0.32
N ALA A 345 10.29 5.28 -0.38
CA ALA A 345 9.00 5.95 -0.57
C ALA A 345 7.91 5.01 -1.14
N ALA A 346 8.30 4.04 -1.98
CA ALA A 346 7.39 3.07 -2.58
C ALA A 346 7.27 1.76 -1.78
N TRP A 347 8.31 1.37 -1.03
CA TRP A 347 8.42 0.03 -0.44
C TRP A 347 8.35 -0.01 1.08
N HIS A 348 8.75 1.06 1.77
CA HIS A 348 8.65 1.17 3.21
C HIS A 348 7.22 1.56 3.59
N ILE A 349 6.53 0.66 4.28
CA ILE A 349 5.13 0.78 4.69
C ILE A 349 5.01 0.70 6.22
N PRO A 350 3.96 1.26 6.81
CA PRO A 350 3.75 1.14 8.25
C PRO A 350 3.34 -0.28 8.65
N LEU A 351 3.69 -0.67 9.87
CA LEU A 351 3.08 -1.80 10.55
C LEU A 351 2.90 -1.50 12.04
N ILE A 352 1.66 -1.57 12.48
CA ILE A 352 1.25 -1.39 13.88
C ILE A 352 0.48 -2.65 14.29
N ILE A 353 0.89 -3.32 15.37
CA ILE A 353 0.20 -4.50 15.91
C ILE A 353 -0.14 -4.27 17.38
N ARG A 354 -1.44 -4.21 17.69
CA ARG A 354 -1.93 -4.23 19.05
C ARG A 354 -2.45 -5.63 19.38
N ASP A 355 -1.69 -6.36 20.18
CA ASP A 355 -2.13 -7.65 20.70
C ASP A 355 -2.71 -7.46 22.11
N PRO A 356 -4.03 -7.61 22.31
CA PRO A 356 -4.66 -7.43 23.61
C PRO A 356 -4.16 -8.41 24.66
N LYS A 357 -3.60 -9.55 24.23
CA LYS A 357 -3.02 -10.57 25.10
C LYS A 357 -1.60 -10.21 25.58
N LYS A 358 -1.01 -9.12 25.05
CA LYS A 358 0.38 -8.71 25.26
C LYS A 358 0.53 -7.22 25.62
N PRO A 359 -0.17 -6.73 26.67
CA PRO A 359 -0.13 -5.29 26.98
C PRO A 359 1.26 -4.79 27.38
N ALA A 360 2.19 -5.66 27.78
CA ALA A 360 3.57 -5.29 28.06
C ALA A 360 4.35 -4.82 26.80
N SER A 361 3.86 -5.11 25.59
CA SER A 361 4.45 -4.66 24.34
C SER A 361 3.93 -3.31 23.85
N PHE A 362 2.99 -2.69 24.54
CA PHE A 362 2.41 -1.41 24.13
C PHE A 362 3.44 -0.29 24.22
N GLY A 363 3.47 0.56 23.18
CA GLY A 363 4.45 1.61 23.01
C GLY A 363 5.83 1.13 22.53
N GLN A 364 6.01 -0.18 22.31
CA GLN A 364 7.28 -0.73 21.83
C GLN A 364 7.54 -0.32 20.38
N ARG A 365 8.81 -0.01 20.09
CA ARG A 365 9.33 0.26 18.74
C ARG A 365 10.31 -0.85 18.35
N VAL A 366 10.01 -1.55 17.27
CA VAL A 366 10.83 -2.64 16.72
C VAL A 366 11.57 -2.12 15.49
N THR A 367 12.90 -2.08 15.58
CA THR A 367 13.78 -1.60 14.50
C THR A 367 14.34 -2.74 13.63
N ALA A 368 13.93 -3.99 13.89
CA ALA A 368 14.28 -5.12 13.03
C ALA A 368 13.55 -5.02 11.69
N PHE A 369 14.17 -5.54 10.64
CA PHE A 369 13.52 -5.66 9.34
C PHE A 369 12.37 -6.66 9.38
N THR A 370 11.22 -6.24 8.90
CA THR A 370 10.02 -7.06 8.75
C THR A 370 9.40 -6.85 7.37
N GLU A 371 8.63 -7.82 6.91
CA GLU A 371 8.10 -7.85 5.55
C GLU A 371 6.60 -8.14 5.53
N SER A 372 5.89 -7.68 4.51
CA SER A 372 4.43 -7.89 4.40
C SER A 372 4.01 -9.36 4.41
N VAL A 373 4.89 -10.28 3.99
CA VAL A 373 4.68 -11.73 4.07
C VAL A 373 4.63 -12.28 5.50
N ASP A 374 5.07 -11.50 6.50
CA ASP A 374 5.07 -11.89 7.91
C ASP A 374 3.68 -11.79 8.55
N ILE A 375 2.76 -11.05 7.93
CA ILE A 375 1.42 -10.80 8.49
C ILE A 375 0.57 -12.09 8.51
N ALA A 376 0.58 -12.85 7.41
CA ALA A 376 -0.21 -14.09 7.32
C ALA A 376 0.20 -15.12 8.40
N PRO A 377 1.48 -15.49 8.56
CA PRO A 377 1.89 -16.41 9.63
C PRO A 377 1.65 -15.84 11.03
N THR A 378 1.72 -14.51 11.22
CA THR A 378 1.42 -13.87 12.52
C THR A 378 -0.03 -14.08 12.92
N VAL A 379 -0.97 -13.79 12.02
CA VAL A 379 -2.40 -13.99 12.25
C VAL A 379 -2.72 -15.47 12.46
N ALA A 380 -2.15 -16.36 11.64
CA ALA A 380 -2.35 -17.80 11.76
C ALA A 380 -1.86 -18.36 13.09
N GLU A 381 -0.68 -17.95 13.55
CA GLU A 381 -0.14 -18.35 14.85
C GLU A 381 -0.97 -17.78 16.02
N TRP A 382 -1.46 -16.54 15.89
CA TRP A 382 -2.28 -15.89 16.92
C TRP A 382 -3.60 -16.64 17.21
N VAL A 383 -4.21 -17.24 16.17
CA VAL A 383 -5.39 -18.11 16.31
C VAL A 383 -5.04 -19.57 16.61
N CYS A 384 -3.78 -19.87 16.92
CA CYS A 384 -3.28 -21.20 17.28
C CYS A 384 -3.45 -22.29 16.20
N THR A 385 -3.36 -21.91 14.93
CA THR A 385 -3.50 -22.85 13.80
C THR A 385 -2.35 -22.76 12.77
N PRO A 386 -1.07 -22.65 13.19
CA PRO A 386 0.02 -22.55 12.23
C PRO A 386 0.21 -23.88 11.48
N GLU A 387 0.16 -23.83 10.16
CA GLU A 387 0.66 -24.92 9.32
C GLU A 387 2.17 -24.71 9.09
N LYS A 388 3.01 -25.58 9.63
CA LYS A 388 4.46 -25.51 9.43
C LYS A 388 4.78 -25.66 7.93
N GLY A 389 5.56 -24.71 7.40
CA GLY A 389 6.07 -24.77 6.03
C GLY A 389 5.15 -24.19 4.95
N SER A 390 4.04 -23.53 5.33
CA SER A 390 3.09 -22.93 4.38
C SER A 390 3.41 -21.49 4.01
N TYR A 391 4.36 -20.85 4.69
CA TYR A 391 4.68 -19.43 4.55
C TYR A 391 6.17 -19.21 4.27
N ASP A 392 6.47 -18.22 3.45
CA ASP A 392 7.83 -17.68 3.30
C ASP A 392 8.14 -16.67 4.42
N GLY A 393 7.10 -15.99 4.91
CA GLY A 393 7.17 -15.06 6.03
C GLY A 393 7.39 -15.71 7.39
N ILE A 394 7.73 -14.92 8.38
CA ILE A 394 8.03 -15.33 9.75
C ILE A 394 7.07 -14.59 10.69
N SER A 395 6.42 -15.32 11.62
CA SER A 395 5.52 -14.72 12.59
C SER A 395 6.19 -13.63 13.43
N LEU A 396 5.49 -12.53 13.61
CA LEU A 396 5.91 -11.38 14.40
C LEU A 396 5.55 -11.49 15.89
N LEU A 397 4.79 -12.51 16.31
CA LEU A 397 4.38 -12.68 17.71
C LEU A 397 5.53 -12.71 18.72
N PRO A 398 6.74 -13.23 18.40
CA PRO A 398 7.89 -13.14 19.31
C PRO A 398 8.28 -11.69 19.65
N TRP A 399 8.10 -10.75 18.72
CA TRP A 399 8.38 -9.33 18.91
C TRP A 399 7.35 -8.61 19.82
N LEU A 400 6.17 -9.22 20.03
CA LEU A 400 5.13 -8.72 20.91
C LEU A 400 5.32 -9.23 22.36
N SER A 401 6.51 -9.69 22.71
CA SER A 401 6.88 -10.17 24.03
C SER A 401 8.24 -9.63 24.44
N ASP A 402 8.61 -9.78 25.71
CA ASP A 402 9.92 -9.37 26.23
C ASP A 402 11.09 -10.20 25.67
N LYS A 403 10.80 -11.27 24.95
CA LYS A 403 11.79 -12.17 24.37
C LYS A 403 11.93 -11.87 22.88
N ARG A 404 12.98 -11.14 22.54
CA ARG A 404 13.38 -10.96 21.13
C ARG A 404 13.85 -12.28 20.54
N PRO A 405 13.55 -12.55 19.25
CA PRO A 405 14.12 -13.72 18.56
C PRO A 405 15.67 -13.66 18.55
N ASP A 406 16.32 -14.79 18.87
CA ASP A 406 17.78 -14.88 18.83
C ASP A 406 18.33 -14.80 17.41
N ILE A 407 17.54 -15.23 16.43
CA ILE A 407 17.87 -15.22 14.99
C ILE A 407 16.72 -14.52 14.26
N TRP A 408 17.08 -13.49 13.52
CA TRP A 408 16.15 -12.74 12.68
C TRP A 408 16.84 -12.31 11.38
N ARG A 409 16.07 -11.86 10.39
CA ARG A 409 16.61 -11.35 9.12
C ARG A 409 17.35 -10.02 9.33
N ASP A 410 18.41 -9.84 8.59
CA ASP A 410 19.23 -8.62 8.55
C ASP A 410 19.09 -7.82 7.24
N TYR A 411 18.15 -8.25 6.39
CA TYR A 411 17.77 -7.59 5.15
C TYR A 411 16.29 -7.81 4.82
N VAL A 412 15.75 -7.02 3.89
CA VAL A 412 14.46 -7.29 3.22
C VAL A 412 14.71 -7.62 1.76
N PHE A 413 13.84 -8.49 1.21
CA PHE A 413 13.84 -8.87 -0.19
C PHE A 413 12.54 -8.43 -0.85
N CYS A 414 12.67 -7.72 -1.98
CA CYS A 414 11.53 -7.20 -2.73
C CYS A 414 11.72 -7.49 -4.22
N GLU A 415 10.63 -7.64 -4.96
CA GLU A 415 10.68 -7.87 -6.40
C GLU A 415 9.50 -7.19 -7.11
N ALA A 416 9.70 -6.69 -8.33
CA ALA A 416 8.65 -6.05 -9.11
C ALA A 416 8.79 -6.29 -10.60
N GLU A 417 7.64 -6.42 -11.25
CA GLU A 417 7.53 -6.45 -12.70
C GLU A 417 7.43 -5.02 -13.25
N LEU A 418 8.15 -4.77 -14.34
CA LEU A 418 8.12 -3.52 -15.09
C LEU A 418 7.55 -3.71 -16.50
N GLY A 419 7.32 -4.97 -16.90
CA GLY A 419 6.78 -5.34 -18.21
C GLY A 419 5.31 -5.68 -18.14
N GLU A 420 4.58 -5.40 -19.25
CA GLU A 420 3.20 -5.78 -19.47
C GLU A 420 3.09 -6.65 -20.73
N PRO A 421 2.30 -7.74 -20.70
CA PRO A 421 2.21 -8.65 -21.83
C PRO A 421 1.42 -8.09 -23.00
N ASP A 422 0.38 -7.29 -22.74
CA ASP A 422 -0.56 -6.83 -23.76
C ASP A 422 -0.10 -5.52 -24.42
N GLU A 423 0.45 -4.61 -23.65
CA GLU A 423 0.93 -3.32 -24.12
C GLU A 423 2.34 -3.04 -23.58
N PRO A 424 3.39 -3.10 -24.41
CA PRO A 424 4.75 -2.90 -23.96
C PRO A 424 4.95 -1.59 -23.19
N THR A 425 5.53 -1.67 -22.02
CA THR A 425 5.85 -0.52 -21.18
C THR A 425 7.04 0.27 -21.75
N ARG A 426 7.27 1.48 -21.21
CA ARG A 426 8.46 2.28 -21.51
C ARG A 426 9.76 1.52 -21.24
N PHE A 427 9.79 0.68 -20.22
CA PHE A 427 10.95 -0.15 -19.89
C PHE A 427 11.20 -1.22 -20.95
N GLN A 428 10.17 -1.94 -21.38
CA GLN A 428 10.28 -2.94 -22.45
C GLN A 428 10.78 -2.31 -23.76
N ARG A 429 10.23 -1.14 -24.13
CA ARG A 429 10.66 -0.42 -25.33
C ARG A 429 12.11 0.05 -25.24
N GLN A 430 12.48 0.66 -24.11
CA GLN A 430 13.81 1.22 -23.91
C GLN A 430 14.90 0.15 -23.81
N TRP A 431 14.58 -0.97 -23.17
CA TRP A 431 15.54 -2.07 -22.96
C TRP A 431 15.46 -3.15 -24.04
N ASN A 432 14.49 -3.07 -24.93
CA ASN A 432 14.20 -4.11 -25.94
C ASN A 432 14.05 -5.49 -25.32
N LEU A 433 13.29 -5.59 -24.22
CA LEU A 433 13.04 -6.82 -23.47
C LEU A 433 11.57 -7.24 -23.58
N PRO A 434 11.29 -8.56 -23.64
CA PRO A 434 9.93 -9.05 -23.50
C PRO A 434 9.43 -8.88 -22.05
N ALA A 435 8.11 -8.94 -21.86
CA ALA A 435 7.47 -8.66 -20.56
C ALA A 435 8.06 -9.50 -19.42
N GLU A 436 8.26 -10.80 -19.63
CA GLU A 436 8.75 -11.75 -18.63
C GLU A 436 10.22 -11.54 -18.22
N LYS A 437 10.96 -10.72 -18.97
CA LYS A 437 12.34 -10.35 -18.64
C LYS A 437 12.48 -8.89 -18.17
N CYS A 438 11.36 -8.16 -18.11
CA CYS A 438 11.37 -6.76 -17.73
C CYS A 438 10.95 -6.61 -16.28
N ASN A 439 11.84 -7.01 -15.36
CA ASN A 439 11.61 -7.02 -13.91
C ASN A 439 12.91 -6.76 -13.14
N TYR A 440 12.77 -6.55 -11.84
CA TYR A 440 13.91 -6.45 -10.93
C TYR A 440 13.61 -7.09 -9.59
N ALA A 441 14.70 -7.43 -8.88
CA ALA A 441 14.68 -7.76 -7.46
C ALA A 441 15.56 -6.77 -6.70
N MET A 442 15.15 -6.42 -5.50
CA MET A 442 15.83 -5.49 -4.60
C MET A 442 16.14 -6.18 -3.28
N LEU A 443 17.33 -5.95 -2.76
CA LEU A 443 17.74 -6.35 -1.42
C LEU A 443 18.24 -5.09 -0.69
N LEU A 444 17.73 -4.88 0.51
CA LEU A 444 18.04 -3.72 1.34
C LEU A 444 18.46 -4.19 2.72
N ASN A 445 19.61 -3.72 3.20
CA ASN A 445 20.09 -3.90 4.57
C ASN A 445 20.40 -2.55 5.24
N ASP A 446 21.05 -2.54 6.38
CA ASP A 446 21.38 -1.33 7.15
C ASP A 446 22.22 -0.30 6.38
N ARG A 447 22.96 -0.73 5.37
CA ARG A 447 23.96 0.12 4.69
C ARG A 447 23.72 0.28 3.21
N TRP A 448 23.07 -0.69 2.58
CA TRP A 448 23.07 -0.81 1.14
C TRP A 448 21.69 -1.18 0.62
N ARG A 449 21.31 -0.58 -0.51
CA ARG A 449 20.25 -1.03 -1.41
C ARG A 449 20.89 -1.56 -2.68
N TYR A 450 20.65 -2.82 -2.97
CA TYR A 450 21.08 -3.49 -4.19
C TYR A 450 19.86 -3.83 -5.03
N VAL A 451 19.87 -3.42 -6.31
CA VAL A 451 18.80 -3.71 -7.27
C VAL A 451 19.39 -4.49 -8.43
N HIS A 452 18.91 -5.68 -8.64
CA HIS A 452 19.26 -6.55 -9.76
C HIS A 452 18.15 -6.49 -10.80
N PHE A 453 18.47 -6.03 -11.99
CA PHE A 453 17.56 -6.03 -13.13
C PHE A 453 17.77 -7.29 -13.96
N ASN A 454 16.68 -7.87 -14.47
CA ASN A 454 16.77 -9.00 -15.39
C ASN A 454 17.31 -8.52 -16.76
N GLY A 455 17.78 -9.47 -17.58
CA GLY A 455 18.43 -9.17 -18.84
C GLY A 455 19.87 -8.66 -18.67
N GLU A 456 20.33 -7.83 -19.61
CA GLU A 456 21.68 -7.26 -19.59
C GLU A 456 21.74 -5.86 -18.97
N ILE A 457 20.74 -5.50 -18.18
CA ILE A 457 20.70 -4.21 -17.48
C ILE A 457 21.62 -4.26 -16.26
N ALA A 458 22.53 -3.29 -16.16
CA ALA A 458 23.47 -3.22 -15.05
C ALA A 458 22.72 -3.16 -13.70
N PRO A 459 23.23 -3.79 -12.63
CA PRO A 459 22.64 -3.65 -11.31
C PRO A 459 22.88 -2.24 -10.75
N MET A 460 22.02 -1.80 -9.81
CA MET A 460 22.26 -0.63 -8.96
C MET A 460 22.78 -1.05 -7.60
N LEU A 461 23.76 -0.33 -7.07
CA LEU A 461 24.16 -0.37 -5.67
C LEU A 461 24.13 1.05 -5.13
N GLU A 462 23.33 1.26 -4.10
CA GLU A 462 23.19 2.54 -3.42
C GLU A 462 23.61 2.38 -1.96
N LYS A 463 24.48 3.27 -1.50
CA LYS A 463 24.82 3.36 -0.10
C LYS A 463 23.77 4.18 0.63
N LEU A 464 23.12 3.60 1.61
CA LEU A 464 22.21 4.28 2.52
C LEU A 464 23.08 5.05 3.51
N ALA A 465 23.55 6.21 3.11
CA ALA A 465 24.36 7.06 3.98
C ALA A 465 23.46 7.89 4.89
N ASP A 466 24.01 8.35 5.97
CA ASP A 466 23.48 9.32 6.93
C ASP A 466 22.89 10.55 6.23
N ASN A 467 21.70 10.46 5.65
CA ASN A 467 20.96 11.49 4.91
C ASN A 467 21.62 12.02 3.60
N GLU A 468 22.61 11.39 3.05
CA GLU A 468 23.19 11.81 1.79
C GLU A 468 22.71 10.95 0.61
N SER A 469 21.99 11.63 -0.29
CA SER A 469 21.70 11.41 -1.71
C SER A 469 22.35 10.19 -2.37
N LEU A 470 21.63 9.61 -3.33
CA LEU A 470 22.07 8.74 -4.42
C LEU A 470 23.58 8.88 -4.76
N GLY A 471 24.44 8.37 -3.89
CA GLY A 471 25.87 8.29 -4.09
C GLY A 471 26.18 7.03 -4.86
N ARG A 472 26.68 7.17 -6.08
CA ARG A 472 27.44 6.12 -6.72
C ARG A 472 28.78 6.00 -5.98
N ASP A 473 28.86 5.16 -5.01
CA ASP A 473 30.13 4.48 -4.80
C ASP A 473 30.13 3.23 -5.69
N SER A 474 30.41 3.47 -6.97
CA SER A 474 30.73 2.42 -7.95
C SER A 474 32.01 1.66 -7.60
N ALA A 475 32.62 1.97 -6.51
CA ALA A 475 33.92 1.47 -6.08
C ALA A 475 33.85 0.19 -5.22
N ASP A 476 32.69 -0.20 -4.69
CA ASP A 476 32.64 -1.41 -3.86
C ASP A 476 32.11 -2.63 -4.62
N VAL A 477 32.88 -3.08 -5.61
CA VAL A 477 32.62 -4.34 -6.33
C VAL A 477 32.48 -5.51 -5.35
N GLY A 478 33.21 -5.48 -4.23
CA GLY A 478 33.12 -6.48 -3.18
C GLY A 478 31.73 -6.48 -2.50
N GLU A 479 31.15 -5.33 -2.25
CA GLU A 479 29.81 -5.23 -1.65
C GLU A 479 28.72 -5.63 -2.64
N MET A 480 28.83 -5.19 -3.88
CA MET A 480 27.93 -5.61 -4.95
C MET A 480 27.90 -7.15 -5.08
N TYR A 481 29.06 -7.80 -5.03
CA TYR A 481 29.14 -9.26 -5.04
C TYR A 481 28.47 -9.88 -3.81
N ARG A 482 28.72 -9.34 -2.61
CA ARG A 482 28.09 -9.83 -1.36
C ARG A 482 26.57 -9.73 -1.43
N MET A 483 26.03 -8.57 -1.84
CA MET A 483 24.59 -8.36 -1.97
C MET A 483 23.98 -9.28 -3.03
N ALA A 484 24.63 -9.44 -4.16
CA ALA A 484 24.18 -10.36 -5.22
C ALA A 484 24.18 -11.82 -4.73
N ALA A 485 25.24 -12.25 -4.01
CA ALA A 485 25.29 -13.59 -3.42
C ALA A 485 24.21 -13.80 -2.35
N THR A 486 23.94 -12.80 -1.52
CA THR A 486 22.84 -12.84 -0.53
C THR A 486 21.50 -12.98 -1.22
N MET A 487 21.24 -12.21 -2.28
CA MET A 487 20.02 -12.31 -3.08
C MET A 487 19.86 -13.68 -3.73
N LEU A 488 20.93 -14.25 -4.28
CA LEU A 488 20.90 -15.58 -4.85
C LEU A 488 20.60 -16.65 -3.79
N ASN A 489 21.24 -16.57 -2.62
CA ASN A 489 21.00 -17.47 -1.49
C ASN A 489 19.54 -17.36 -0.99
N HIS A 490 18.98 -16.14 -0.95
CA HIS A 490 17.57 -15.93 -0.62
C HIS A 490 16.67 -16.67 -1.61
N ARG A 491 16.87 -16.46 -2.92
CA ARG A 491 16.08 -17.17 -3.93
C ARG A 491 16.24 -18.68 -3.86
N MET A 492 17.43 -19.20 -3.62
CA MET A 492 17.67 -20.64 -3.46
C MET A 492 17.01 -21.24 -2.20
N ARG A 493 16.77 -20.42 -1.18
CA ARG A 493 16.09 -20.86 0.05
C ARG A 493 14.57 -20.96 -0.15
N PHE A 494 13.99 -20.09 -0.98
CA PHE A 494 12.54 -19.96 -1.15
C PHE A 494 12.01 -20.44 -2.50
N CYS A 495 12.87 -20.93 -3.41
CA CYS A 495 12.46 -21.51 -4.70
C CYS A 495 12.27 -23.02 -4.62
#